data_3cc776ddc1e0f4a048827e9625defb70
#
_entry.id   3cc776ddc1e0f4a048827e9625defb70
#
_cell.length_a   1.000
_cell.length_b   1.000
_cell.length_c   1.000
_cell.angle_alpha   90.00
_cell.angle_beta   90.00
_cell.angle_gamma   90.00
#
_symmetry.space_group_name_H-M   'P 1'
#
loop_
_entity.id
_entity.type
_entity.pdbx_description
1 polymer ?
#
loop_
_entity_poly.entity_id
_entity_poly.type
_entity_poly.pdbx_seq_one_letter_code
_entity_poly.pdbx_strand_id
1 'polypeptide(L)'
;MPSFRLLILLLLSIGSQAKSTLSQPPDFTGPLRVSDNRHYLVQANGKPFFYLGDTAWELFHRLNRDETERYLRKRAEQGFTVIQAVALAELDGLNTPNANGDKPLLDNDPTKPNEAYFRHVDFVIDKAAELGLVIGLLPTWGDKLFKSTWGAGPEIFNPTNARTYGQWIGKRYRNRPNIIWILGGDRQPRDGSNDLAVWRAMAAGIEQGVGGPDKALMSYHAQPLPTDAGGSGKWFQNDDWFDFSMHQTGHCRDVAVYDKITVSYNRRPTKPTLDAEPIYEDHPVCFNAKDLGISNAYDVRRSAYLDLMAGAFGHTYGCHPVWQMAAPGREPVNGPHYSWLDALDLPGANQMKHVRRLFTARPMLDRVPDQTILLDWEKESADRVQAIRGTDHAFVYTTAGRPFTVQLGRISGKTLTAGWFNPRTGDWKKVNTLANAGQHRFVPPTSEYGQDWILTLDDSSRNYPTY
;
A
#
# COMPACT_ATOMS: atom_id res chain seq x y z
N MET A 1 5.41 75.45 32.33
CA MET A 1 4.78 74.09 32.35
C MET A 1 5.02 73.48 31.03
N PRO A 2 5.90 72.44 30.85
CA PRO A 2 6.14 71.82 29.58
C PRO A 2 5.23 70.60 29.38
N SER A 3 4.61 70.51 28.21
CA SER A 3 3.73 69.47 27.75
C SER A 3 4.50 68.23 27.36
N PHE A 4 4.23 67.11 28.03
CA PHE A 4 4.71 65.76 27.62
C PHE A 4 3.88 65.26 26.46
N ARG A 5 4.51 65.00 25.29
CA ARG A 5 3.94 64.25 24.17
C ARG A 5 4.32 62.79 24.33
N LEU A 6 3.32 61.96 24.53
CA LEU A 6 3.43 60.51 24.60
C LEU A 6 3.55 59.95 23.15
N LEU A 7 4.70 59.35 22.82
CA LEU A 7 4.92 58.69 21.56
C LEU A 7 4.53 57.21 21.69
N ILE A 8 3.40 56.81 21.08
CA ILE A 8 2.97 55.41 21.02
C ILE A 8 3.69 54.73 19.82
N LEU A 9 4.67 53.86 20.13
CA LEU A 9 5.22 52.96 19.14
C LEU A 9 4.29 51.78 18.89
N LEU A 10 3.68 51.73 17.71
CA LEU A 10 2.99 50.55 17.21
C LEU A 10 4.03 49.54 16.72
N LEU A 11 4.22 48.45 17.47
CA LEU A 11 4.97 47.29 17.02
C LEU A 11 4.05 46.44 16.09
N LEU A 12 4.25 46.56 14.78
CA LEU A 12 3.71 45.66 13.78
C LEU A 12 4.46 44.32 13.88
N SER A 13 3.85 43.34 14.52
CA SER A 13 4.30 41.96 14.45
C SER A 13 3.98 41.40 13.06
N ILE A 14 4.98 41.29 12.21
CA ILE A 14 4.91 40.57 10.95
C ILE A 14 4.91 39.06 11.30
N GLY A 15 3.73 38.52 11.44
CA GLY A 15 3.54 37.08 11.52
C GLY A 15 3.95 36.44 10.18
N SER A 16 5.13 35.85 10.14
CA SER A 16 5.54 34.97 9.05
C SER A 16 4.62 33.74 9.06
N GLN A 17 3.57 33.74 8.25
CA GLN A 17 2.84 32.52 7.93
C GLN A 17 3.79 31.64 7.12
N ALA A 18 4.32 30.61 7.74
CA ALA A 18 4.97 29.53 7.05
C ALA A 18 3.94 28.94 6.06
N LYS A 19 4.09 29.26 4.78
CA LYS A 19 3.36 28.56 3.72
C LYS A 19 3.80 27.10 3.81
N SER A 20 2.91 26.24 4.27
CA SER A 20 3.03 24.81 4.08
C SER A 20 3.22 24.58 2.57
N THR A 21 4.44 24.23 2.18
CA THR A 21 4.70 23.74 0.83
C THR A 21 4.02 22.38 0.76
N LEU A 22 2.79 22.35 0.23
CA LEU A 22 2.18 21.13 -0.24
C LEU A 22 3.23 20.43 -1.10
N SER A 23 3.66 19.23 -0.70
CA SER A 23 4.47 18.38 -1.59
C SER A 23 3.68 18.29 -2.88
N GLN A 24 4.33 18.64 -4.02
CA GLN A 24 3.63 18.52 -5.30
C GLN A 24 3.05 17.11 -5.41
N PRO A 25 1.80 16.97 -5.91
CA PRO A 25 1.23 15.66 -6.15
C PRO A 25 2.22 14.85 -6.97
N PRO A 26 2.36 13.54 -6.71
CA PRO A 26 3.28 12.72 -7.48
C PRO A 26 2.98 12.92 -8.97
N ASP A 27 4.03 13.15 -9.78
CA ASP A 27 3.94 13.30 -11.23
C ASP A 27 3.41 11.99 -11.85
N PHE A 28 2.11 11.74 -11.72
CA PHE A 28 1.46 10.61 -12.36
C PHE A 28 1.28 10.93 -13.85
N THR A 29 2.04 10.24 -14.70
CA THR A 29 2.12 10.54 -16.14
C THR A 29 1.48 9.47 -17.02
N GLY A 30 0.34 8.95 -16.64
CA GLY A 30 -0.43 8.01 -17.49
C GLY A 30 -0.42 6.56 -16.97
N PRO A 31 -0.90 5.61 -17.77
CA PRO A 31 -1.14 4.26 -17.30
C PRO A 31 0.14 3.59 -16.81
N LEU A 32 -0.02 2.80 -15.77
CA LEU A 32 1.06 1.99 -15.19
C LEU A 32 1.22 0.69 -15.98
N ARG A 33 2.44 0.19 -16.01
CA ARG A 33 2.78 -1.13 -16.56
C ARG A 33 3.83 -1.83 -15.72
N VAL A 34 3.97 -3.12 -15.91
CA VAL A 34 5.06 -3.91 -15.32
C VAL A 34 6.40 -3.48 -15.97
N SER A 35 7.45 -3.35 -15.14
CA SER A 35 8.81 -3.04 -15.60
C SER A 35 9.43 -4.17 -16.42
N ASP A 36 10.45 -3.86 -17.20
CA ASP A 36 11.10 -4.83 -18.10
C ASP A 36 11.75 -6.00 -17.34
N ASN A 37 12.27 -5.74 -16.11
CA ASN A 37 12.79 -6.79 -15.23
C ASN A 37 11.69 -7.57 -14.48
N ARG A 38 10.42 -7.20 -14.64
CA ARG A 38 9.22 -7.84 -14.10
C ARG A 38 9.13 -7.91 -12.56
N HIS A 39 9.87 -7.04 -11.86
CA HIS A 39 9.81 -6.95 -10.39
C HIS A 39 9.15 -5.67 -9.87
N TYR A 40 8.90 -4.69 -10.74
CA TYR A 40 8.39 -3.37 -10.35
C TYR A 40 7.27 -2.90 -11.26
N LEU A 41 6.62 -1.80 -10.88
CA LEU A 41 5.75 -1.03 -11.77
C LEU A 41 6.47 0.23 -12.24
N VAL A 42 6.16 0.64 -13.47
CA VAL A 42 6.63 1.88 -14.06
C VAL A 42 5.47 2.66 -14.68
N GLN A 43 5.64 3.97 -14.76
CA GLN A 43 4.74 4.87 -15.47
C GLN A 43 4.96 4.78 -16.98
N ALA A 44 4.07 5.38 -17.77
CA ALA A 44 4.17 5.40 -19.24
C ALA A 44 5.52 5.95 -19.74
N ASN A 45 6.14 6.89 -19.02
CA ASN A 45 7.45 7.47 -19.34
C ASN A 45 8.64 6.61 -18.86
N GLY A 46 8.41 5.42 -18.32
CA GLY A 46 9.43 4.50 -17.80
C GLY A 46 9.95 4.83 -16.39
N LYS A 47 9.50 5.91 -15.77
CA LYS A 47 9.88 6.22 -14.38
C LYS A 47 9.30 5.16 -13.43
N PRO A 48 10.06 4.73 -12.39
CA PRO A 48 9.54 3.84 -11.37
C PRO A 48 8.28 4.40 -10.71
N PHE A 49 7.32 3.54 -10.45
CA PHE A 49 6.15 3.87 -9.64
C PHE A 49 6.25 3.14 -8.29
N PHE A 50 6.32 3.88 -7.21
CA PHE A 50 6.30 3.31 -5.86
C PHE A 50 4.85 3.18 -5.40
N TYR A 51 4.36 1.95 -5.28
CA TYR A 51 3.03 1.66 -4.78
C TYR A 51 3.03 1.81 -3.26
N LEU A 52 2.50 2.90 -2.75
CA LEU A 52 2.17 3.07 -1.33
C LEU A 52 0.66 3.18 -1.23
N GLY A 53 0.02 2.05 -0.92
CA GLY A 53 -1.42 1.93 -0.83
C GLY A 53 -1.99 2.30 0.53
N ASP A 54 -3.22 2.79 0.55
CA ASP A 54 -4.08 2.84 1.74
C ASP A 54 -5.35 2.02 1.50
N THR A 55 -5.81 1.31 2.52
CA THR A 55 -7.00 0.48 2.45
C THR A 55 -8.24 1.27 2.83
N ALA A 56 -9.18 1.40 1.89
CA ALA A 56 -10.43 2.14 2.06
C ALA A 56 -11.61 1.40 1.40
N TRP A 57 -11.87 0.16 1.85
CA TRP A 57 -12.84 -0.74 1.20
C TRP A 57 -14.23 -0.12 1.05
N GLU A 58 -14.67 0.69 2.04
CA GLU A 58 -15.99 1.31 2.08
C GLU A 58 -16.05 2.75 1.52
N LEU A 59 -14.99 3.20 0.82
CA LEU A 59 -14.88 4.58 0.34
C LEU A 59 -16.07 5.03 -0.53
N PHE A 60 -16.44 4.25 -1.53
CA PHE A 60 -17.55 4.57 -2.45
C PHE A 60 -18.93 4.39 -1.80
N HIS A 61 -19.00 3.57 -0.78
CA HIS A 61 -20.26 3.20 -0.13
C HIS A 61 -20.58 4.15 1.03
N ARG A 62 -19.60 4.45 1.90
CA ARG A 62 -19.87 5.14 3.16
C ARG A 62 -19.53 6.62 3.18
N LEU A 63 -18.70 7.14 2.29
CA LEU A 63 -18.36 8.55 2.26
C LEU A 63 -19.19 9.33 1.24
N ASN A 64 -19.66 10.53 1.64
CA ASN A 64 -20.17 11.53 0.69
C ASN A 64 -19.00 12.27 0.00
N ARG A 65 -19.30 13.24 -0.87
CA ARG A 65 -18.28 13.94 -1.66
C ARG A 65 -17.31 14.76 -0.81
N ASP A 66 -17.80 15.47 0.19
CA ASP A 66 -16.96 16.30 1.07
C ASP A 66 -16.04 15.44 1.94
N GLU A 67 -16.58 14.38 2.52
CA GLU A 67 -15.81 13.38 3.28
C GLU A 67 -14.75 12.71 2.40
N THR A 68 -15.12 12.34 1.17
CA THR A 68 -14.20 11.74 0.17
C THR A 68 -13.05 12.69 -0.15
N GLU A 69 -13.33 13.96 -0.45
CA GLU A 69 -12.28 14.94 -0.74
C GLU A 69 -11.34 15.13 0.44
N ARG A 70 -11.86 15.20 1.66
CA ARG A 70 -11.07 15.30 2.89
C ARG A 70 -10.15 14.09 3.08
N TYR A 71 -10.68 12.88 2.89
CA TYR A 71 -9.92 11.65 2.97
C TYR A 71 -8.78 11.61 1.92
N LEU A 72 -9.10 11.82 0.65
CA LEU A 72 -8.14 11.75 -0.44
C LEU A 72 -7.02 12.81 -0.30
N ARG A 73 -7.36 14.06 0.07
CA ARG A 73 -6.36 15.11 0.33
C ARG A 73 -5.41 14.71 1.44
N LYS A 74 -5.95 14.21 2.56
CA LYS A 74 -5.12 13.79 3.68
C LYS A 74 -4.16 12.68 3.30
N ARG A 75 -4.60 11.66 2.56
CA ARG A 75 -3.74 10.57 2.10
C ARG A 75 -2.68 11.05 1.09
N ALA A 76 -3.03 11.95 0.18
CA ALA A 76 -2.06 12.57 -0.72
C ALA A 76 -0.98 13.36 0.04
N GLU A 77 -1.36 14.17 1.05
CA GLU A 77 -0.43 14.90 1.93
C GLU A 77 0.50 13.96 2.71
N GLN A 78 0.01 12.79 3.12
CA GLN A 78 0.79 11.76 3.81
C GLN A 78 1.68 10.95 2.85
N GLY A 79 1.63 11.23 1.54
CA GLY A 79 2.51 10.63 0.54
C GLY A 79 2.02 9.29 -0.03
N PHE A 80 0.79 8.90 0.23
CA PHE A 80 0.18 7.74 -0.43
C PHE A 80 0.08 7.96 -1.94
N THR A 81 0.12 6.87 -2.70
CA THR A 81 0.07 6.89 -4.17
C THR A 81 -1.11 6.09 -4.72
N VAL A 82 -1.63 5.15 -3.93
CA VAL A 82 -2.75 4.29 -4.31
C VAL A 82 -3.78 4.27 -3.19
N ILE A 83 -5.07 4.27 -3.55
CA ILE A 83 -6.18 4.02 -2.64
C ILE A 83 -6.92 2.77 -3.13
N GLN A 84 -6.96 1.72 -2.30
CA GLN A 84 -7.73 0.51 -2.59
C GLN A 84 -9.17 0.69 -2.14
N ALA A 85 -10.13 0.52 -3.07
CA ALA A 85 -11.55 0.73 -2.80
C ALA A 85 -12.45 -0.20 -3.63
N VAL A 86 -13.63 -0.53 -3.11
CA VAL A 86 -14.52 -1.54 -3.67
C VAL A 86 -15.81 -0.92 -4.22
N ALA A 87 -16.12 -1.19 -5.48
CA ALA A 87 -17.34 -0.67 -6.12
C ALA A 87 -18.62 -1.36 -5.59
N LEU A 88 -18.65 -2.70 -5.53
CA LEU A 88 -19.72 -3.44 -4.87
C LEU A 88 -19.22 -3.85 -3.48
N ALA A 89 -19.38 -2.94 -2.51
CA ALA A 89 -18.72 -2.99 -1.21
C ALA A 89 -19.10 -4.19 -0.33
N GLU A 90 -18.26 -4.48 0.67
CA GLU A 90 -18.36 -5.65 1.54
C GLU A 90 -19.56 -5.57 2.48
N LEU A 91 -19.67 -4.47 3.23
CA LEU A 91 -20.59 -4.33 4.35
C LEU A 91 -22.03 -4.06 3.88
N ASP A 92 -22.65 -5.12 3.30
CA ASP A 92 -24.00 -5.11 2.72
C ASP A 92 -24.16 -4.06 1.60
N GLY A 93 -23.10 -3.76 0.89
CA GLY A 93 -23.07 -2.69 -0.13
C GLY A 93 -23.98 -2.92 -1.35
N LEU A 94 -24.66 -4.07 -1.48
CA LEU A 94 -25.69 -4.28 -2.49
C LEU A 94 -27.07 -3.82 -2.01
N ASN A 95 -27.38 -3.95 -0.73
CA ASN A 95 -28.72 -3.67 -0.19
C ASN A 95 -28.78 -2.36 0.59
N THR A 96 -27.69 -2.00 1.28
CA THR A 96 -27.55 -0.72 1.96
C THR A 96 -27.12 0.34 0.95
N PRO A 97 -27.88 1.43 0.77
CA PRO A 97 -27.50 2.51 -0.12
C PRO A 97 -26.20 3.21 0.31
N ASN A 98 -25.48 3.78 -0.66
CA ASN A 98 -24.34 4.64 -0.36
C ASN A 98 -24.76 5.94 0.36
N ALA A 99 -23.77 6.77 0.74
CA ALA A 99 -24.01 8.05 1.43
C ALA A 99 -24.93 9.04 0.67
N ASN A 100 -25.20 8.81 -0.62
CA ASN A 100 -26.12 9.62 -1.44
C ASN A 100 -27.51 8.97 -1.58
N GLY A 101 -27.76 7.81 -0.98
CA GLY A 101 -29.03 7.10 -1.07
C GLY A 101 -29.15 6.13 -2.25
N ASP A 102 -28.07 5.88 -2.98
CA ASP A 102 -28.07 5.05 -4.19
C ASP A 102 -27.53 3.65 -3.91
N LYS A 103 -28.20 2.60 -4.44
CA LYS A 103 -27.68 1.22 -4.48
C LYS A 103 -26.89 1.00 -5.78
N PRO A 104 -25.85 0.15 -5.78
CA PRO A 104 -24.96 0.01 -6.94
C PRO A 104 -25.59 -0.69 -8.14
N LEU A 105 -26.57 -1.56 -7.90
CA LEU A 105 -27.23 -2.37 -8.93
C LEU A 105 -28.75 -2.24 -8.80
N LEU A 106 -29.45 -2.34 -9.93
CA LEU A 106 -30.90 -2.52 -9.96
C LEU A 106 -31.20 -4.02 -9.78
N ASP A 107 -32.09 -4.35 -8.85
CA ASP A 107 -32.51 -5.73 -8.54
C ASP A 107 -31.33 -6.68 -8.17
N ASN A 108 -30.22 -6.16 -7.69
CA ASN A 108 -28.96 -6.90 -7.48
C ASN A 108 -28.45 -7.64 -8.74
N ASP A 109 -28.84 -7.18 -9.92
CA ASP A 109 -28.40 -7.73 -11.20
C ASP A 109 -27.13 -7.03 -11.69
N PRO A 110 -25.97 -7.72 -11.75
CA PRO A 110 -24.70 -7.11 -12.18
C PRO A 110 -24.72 -6.63 -13.65
N THR A 111 -25.71 -7.05 -14.44
CA THR A 111 -25.91 -6.54 -15.80
C THR A 111 -26.69 -5.23 -15.85
N LYS A 112 -27.20 -4.76 -14.69
CA LYS A 112 -27.97 -3.52 -14.54
C LYS A 112 -27.35 -2.55 -13.53
N PRO A 113 -26.13 -2.04 -13.76
CA PRO A 113 -25.51 -1.04 -12.88
C PRO A 113 -26.37 0.21 -12.75
N ASN A 114 -26.46 0.75 -11.52
CA ASN A 114 -27.21 1.99 -11.26
C ASN A 114 -26.33 3.21 -11.55
N GLU A 115 -26.69 3.97 -12.57
CA GLU A 115 -25.97 5.15 -13.01
C GLU A 115 -25.78 6.20 -11.91
N ALA A 116 -26.76 6.38 -11.00
CA ALA A 116 -26.65 7.36 -9.92
C ALA A 116 -25.52 7.00 -8.95
N TYR A 117 -25.40 5.73 -8.56
CA TYR A 117 -24.30 5.22 -7.75
C TYR A 117 -22.94 5.42 -8.42
N PHE A 118 -22.82 5.01 -9.68
CA PHE A 118 -21.55 5.08 -10.39
C PHE A 118 -21.13 6.50 -10.77
N ARG A 119 -22.02 7.50 -10.78
CA ARG A 119 -21.61 8.92 -10.83
C ARG A 119 -20.87 9.37 -9.57
N HIS A 120 -21.16 8.75 -8.41
CA HIS A 120 -20.36 9.00 -7.21
C HIS A 120 -18.98 8.33 -7.32
N VAL A 121 -18.91 7.08 -7.81
CA VAL A 121 -17.62 6.40 -8.06
C VAL A 121 -16.77 7.21 -9.05
N ASP A 122 -17.38 7.76 -10.12
CA ASP A 122 -16.70 8.65 -11.08
C ASP A 122 -16.07 9.85 -10.40
N PHE A 123 -16.85 10.55 -9.54
CA PHE A 123 -16.36 11.69 -8.77
C PHE A 123 -15.13 11.34 -7.92
N VAL A 124 -15.16 10.20 -7.25
CA VAL A 124 -14.03 9.74 -6.39
C VAL A 124 -12.78 9.47 -7.22
N ILE A 125 -12.92 8.76 -8.35
CA ILE A 125 -11.81 8.43 -9.25
C ILE A 125 -11.21 9.70 -9.86
N ASP A 126 -12.05 10.64 -10.31
CA ASP A 126 -11.62 11.90 -10.91
C ASP A 126 -10.94 12.80 -9.85
N LYS A 127 -11.48 12.87 -8.63
CA LYS A 127 -10.85 13.59 -7.52
C LYS A 127 -9.50 12.97 -7.10
N ALA A 128 -9.39 11.66 -7.10
CA ALA A 128 -8.11 10.98 -6.87
C ALA A 128 -7.07 11.36 -7.93
N ALA A 129 -7.47 11.39 -9.22
CA ALA A 129 -6.59 11.83 -10.31
C ALA A 129 -6.11 13.28 -10.13
N GLU A 130 -6.99 14.21 -9.77
CA GLU A 130 -6.64 15.61 -9.46
C GLU A 130 -5.57 15.73 -8.37
N LEU A 131 -5.57 14.78 -7.41
CA LEU A 131 -4.62 14.74 -6.29
C LEU A 131 -3.39 13.88 -6.58
N GLY A 132 -3.25 13.36 -7.81
CA GLY A 132 -2.14 12.49 -8.19
C GLY A 132 -2.21 11.09 -7.60
N LEU A 133 -3.39 10.64 -7.17
CA LEU A 133 -3.64 9.32 -6.63
C LEU A 133 -4.18 8.35 -7.68
N VAL A 134 -3.77 7.11 -7.58
CA VAL A 134 -4.29 5.97 -8.34
C VAL A 134 -5.34 5.25 -7.50
N ILE A 135 -6.41 4.78 -8.11
CA ILE A 135 -7.39 3.93 -7.45
C ILE A 135 -7.08 2.46 -7.76
N GLY A 136 -6.80 1.67 -6.72
CA GLY A 136 -6.84 0.21 -6.77
C GLY A 136 -8.30 -0.21 -6.70
N LEU A 137 -8.95 -0.32 -7.86
CA LEU A 137 -10.39 -0.53 -7.95
C LEU A 137 -10.73 -2.02 -7.91
N LEU A 138 -11.43 -2.42 -6.85
CA LEU A 138 -12.10 -3.72 -6.83
C LEU A 138 -13.50 -3.57 -7.43
N PRO A 139 -13.79 -4.22 -8.57
CA PRO A 139 -15.14 -4.18 -9.17
C PRO A 139 -16.22 -4.71 -8.22
N THR A 140 -15.88 -5.70 -7.42
CA THR A 140 -16.75 -6.31 -6.40
C THR A 140 -15.91 -6.88 -5.27
N TRP A 141 -16.48 -6.97 -4.07
CA TRP A 141 -15.94 -7.81 -3.02
C TRP A 141 -16.28 -9.29 -3.28
N GLY A 142 -15.42 -10.19 -2.81
CA GLY A 142 -15.52 -11.61 -3.14
C GLY A 142 -16.75 -12.34 -2.57
N ASP A 143 -17.40 -11.77 -1.55
CA ASP A 143 -18.62 -12.32 -0.96
C ASP A 143 -19.84 -12.30 -1.92
N LYS A 144 -19.77 -11.53 -3.00
CA LYS A 144 -20.78 -11.51 -4.06
C LYS A 144 -20.65 -12.71 -5.01
N LEU A 145 -19.55 -13.46 -4.89
CA LEU A 145 -19.37 -14.77 -5.55
C LEU A 145 -19.45 -15.92 -4.55
N PHE A 146 -18.88 -15.74 -3.37
CA PHE A 146 -18.90 -16.72 -2.29
C PHE A 146 -19.04 -16.01 -0.93
N LYS A 147 -20.23 -16.06 -0.36
CA LYS A 147 -20.57 -15.37 0.88
C LYS A 147 -19.68 -15.79 2.06
N SER A 148 -19.40 -17.10 2.20
CA SER A 148 -18.70 -17.65 3.38
C SER A 148 -19.46 -17.35 4.69
N THR A 149 -18.75 -17.40 5.84
CA THR A 149 -19.37 -17.22 7.16
C THR A 149 -19.53 -15.75 7.58
N TRP A 150 -18.79 -14.83 6.97
CA TRP A 150 -18.81 -13.40 7.37
C TRP A 150 -19.23 -12.42 6.27
N GLY A 151 -19.45 -12.90 5.04
CA GLY A 151 -19.93 -12.03 3.96
C GLY A 151 -21.40 -11.68 4.07
N ALA A 152 -21.80 -10.52 3.60
CA ALA A 152 -23.18 -10.10 3.51
C ALA A 152 -23.89 -10.73 2.28
N GLY A 153 -23.21 -10.86 1.15
CA GLY A 153 -23.80 -11.33 -0.10
C GLY A 153 -24.81 -10.30 -0.67
N PRO A 154 -25.85 -10.71 -1.40
CA PRO A 154 -26.07 -12.05 -1.95
C PRO A 154 -25.02 -12.48 -2.99
N GLU A 155 -24.88 -13.79 -3.23
CA GLU A 155 -24.07 -14.32 -4.33
C GLU A 155 -24.80 -14.05 -5.65
N ILE A 156 -24.20 -13.26 -6.52
CA ILE A 156 -24.85 -12.78 -7.75
C ILE A 156 -24.07 -13.10 -9.03
N PHE A 157 -22.80 -13.51 -8.90
CA PHE A 157 -21.95 -13.71 -10.06
C PHE A 157 -21.93 -15.14 -10.58
N ASN A 158 -21.94 -15.25 -11.90
CA ASN A 158 -21.60 -16.41 -12.70
C ASN A 158 -20.68 -15.97 -13.87
N PRO A 159 -20.07 -16.87 -14.63
CA PRO A 159 -19.14 -16.47 -15.69
C PRO A 159 -19.74 -15.50 -16.73
N THR A 160 -21.02 -15.68 -17.09
CA THR A 160 -21.69 -14.86 -18.11
C THR A 160 -21.87 -13.43 -17.64
N ASN A 161 -22.51 -13.22 -16.48
CA ASN A 161 -22.77 -11.87 -15.99
C ASN A 161 -21.51 -11.17 -15.44
N ALA A 162 -20.52 -11.93 -14.94
CA ALA A 162 -19.22 -11.39 -14.54
C ALA A 162 -18.48 -10.77 -15.74
N ARG A 163 -18.50 -11.45 -16.91
CA ARG A 163 -17.95 -10.89 -18.15
C ARG A 163 -18.67 -9.61 -18.57
N THR A 164 -20.00 -9.61 -18.52
CA THR A 164 -20.83 -8.45 -18.89
C THR A 164 -20.54 -7.25 -17.98
N TYR A 165 -20.51 -7.47 -16.66
CA TYR A 165 -20.19 -6.45 -15.68
C TYR A 165 -18.76 -5.93 -15.85
N GLY A 166 -17.79 -6.85 -16.02
CA GLY A 166 -16.39 -6.49 -16.30
C GLY A 166 -16.26 -5.63 -17.54
N GLN A 167 -16.94 -5.98 -18.66
CA GLN A 167 -16.91 -5.18 -19.87
C GLN A 167 -17.54 -3.80 -19.68
N TRP A 168 -18.65 -3.71 -18.93
CA TRP A 168 -19.31 -2.46 -18.66
C TRP A 168 -18.43 -1.53 -17.83
N ILE A 169 -17.85 -2.01 -16.71
CA ILE A 169 -17.04 -1.18 -15.82
C ILE A 169 -15.70 -0.79 -16.51
N GLY A 170 -15.09 -1.71 -17.26
CA GLY A 170 -13.91 -1.43 -18.06
C GLY A 170 -14.18 -0.33 -19.12
N LYS A 171 -15.32 -0.41 -19.84
CA LYS A 171 -15.72 0.60 -20.80
C LYS A 171 -15.97 1.97 -20.15
N ARG A 172 -16.57 1.99 -18.93
CA ARG A 172 -16.83 3.24 -18.20
C ARG A 172 -15.52 3.96 -17.87
N TYR A 173 -14.50 3.23 -17.47
CA TYR A 173 -13.25 3.82 -16.99
C TYR A 173 -12.07 3.77 -17.97
N ARG A 174 -12.29 3.37 -19.22
CA ARG A 174 -11.23 3.18 -20.22
C ARG A 174 -10.34 4.42 -20.49
N ASN A 175 -10.85 5.62 -20.22
CA ASN A 175 -10.14 6.88 -20.40
C ASN A 175 -9.57 7.46 -19.09
N ARG A 176 -9.64 6.70 -17.98
CA ARG A 176 -9.10 7.09 -16.69
C ARG A 176 -7.83 6.28 -16.41
N PRO A 177 -6.64 6.87 -16.63
CA PRO A 177 -5.37 6.14 -16.55
C PRO A 177 -4.94 5.84 -15.10
N ASN A 178 -5.61 6.42 -14.11
CA ASN A 178 -5.31 6.29 -12.69
C ASN A 178 -6.07 5.12 -12.02
N ILE A 179 -6.20 3.98 -12.72
CA ILE A 179 -6.85 2.78 -12.18
C ILE A 179 -5.91 1.59 -12.31
N ILE A 180 -5.78 0.84 -11.21
CA ILE A 180 -5.28 -0.53 -11.15
C ILE A 180 -6.47 -1.41 -10.82
N TRP A 181 -6.70 -2.48 -11.59
CA TRP A 181 -7.81 -3.38 -11.36
C TRP A 181 -7.40 -4.48 -10.37
N ILE A 182 -8.21 -4.69 -9.35
CA ILE A 182 -7.95 -5.72 -8.34
C ILE A 182 -9.19 -6.60 -8.26
N LEU A 183 -9.09 -7.84 -8.69
CA LEU A 183 -10.16 -8.81 -8.57
C LEU A 183 -10.13 -9.49 -7.19
N GLY A 184 -11.15 -10.27 -6.87
CA GLY A 184 -11.23 -10.98 -5.58
C GLY A 184 -11.88 -10.12 -4.50
N GLY A 185 -11.20 -9.97 -3.37
CA GLY A 185 -11.76 -9.33 -2.17
C GLY A 185 -12.03 -10.37 -1.10
N ASP A 186 -11.01 -10.71 -0.33
CA ASP A 186 -11.03 -11.54 0.87
C ASP A 186 -11.67 -12.94 0.68
N ARG A 187 -11.53 -13.48 -0.53
CA ARG A 187 -12.00 -14.84 -0.86
C ARG A 187 -10.97 -15.59 -1.67
N GLN A 188 -10.82 -16.87 -1.33
CA GLN A 188 -10.03 -17.81 -2.12
C GLN A 188 -10.94 -18.47 -3.15
N PRO A 189 -10.52 -18.63 -4.42
CA PRO A 189 -11.22 -19.51 -5.34
C PRO A 189 -11.31 -20.93 -4.76
N ARG A 190 -12.52 -21.48 -4.68
CA ARG A 190 -12.78 -22.80 -4.09
C ARG A 190 -12.45 -23.90 -5.07
N ASP A 191 -11.83 -24.97 -4.56
CA ASP A 191 -11.55 -26.16 -5.36
C ASP A 191 -12.84 -26.83 -5.84
N GLY A 192 -12.88 -27.23 -7.09
CA GLY A 192 -14.06 -27.88 -7.68
C GLY A 192 -15.26 -26.97 -7.97
N SER A 193 -15.14 -25.66 -7.72
CA SER A 193 -16.16 -24.66 -8.05
C SER A 193 -15.92 -23.97 -9.40
N ASN A 194 -16.84 -23.08 -9.79
CA ASN A 194 -16.68 -22.22 -10.97
C ASN A 194 -15.96 -20.88 -10.64
N ASP A 195 -15.41 -20.71 -9.46
CA ASP A 195 -14.88 -19.42 -9.01
C ASP A 195 -13.78 -18.89 -9.93
N LEU A 196 -12.84 -19.76 -10.32
CA LEU A 196 -11.78 -19.38 -11.29
C LEU A 196 -12.36 -18.93 -12.63
N ALA A 197 -13.40 -19.62 -13.12
CA ALA A 197 -14.05 -19.25 -14.38
C ALA A 197 -14.76 -17.89 -14.27
N VAL A 198 -15.37 -17.57 -13.13
CA VAL A 198 -16.01 -16.27 -12.88
C VAL A 198 -14.97 -15.16 -12.88
N TRP A 199 -13.86 -15.30 -12.16
CA TRP A 199 -12.80 -14.27 -12.10
C TRP A 199 -12.12 -14.07 -13.44
N ARG A 200 -11.81 -15.15 -14.17
CA ARG A 200 -11.26 -15.07 -15.53
C ARG A 200 -12.23 -14.40 -16.52
N ALA A 201 -13.52 -14.68 -16.39
CA ALA A 201 -14.53 -14.03 -17.20
C ALA A 201 -14.65 -12.53 -16.89
N MET A 202 -14.56 -12.13 -15.62
CA MET A 202 -14.56 -10.71 -15.21
C MET A 202 -13.32 -10.00 -15.76
N ALA A 203 -12.12 -10.60 -15.62
CA ALA A 203 -10.89 -10.07 -16.17
C ALA A 203 -10.97 -9.84 -17.68
N ALA A 204 -11.38 -10.87 -18.43
CA ALA A 204 -11.57 -10.77 -19.89
C ALA A 204 -12.63 -9.72 -20.28
N GLY A 205 -13.67 -9.53 -19.45
CA GLY A 205 -14.61 -8.44 -19.62
C GLY A 205 -13.97 -7.07 -19.46
N ILE A 206 -13.17 -6.87 -18.40
CA ILE A 206 -12.46 -5.61 -18.16
C ILE A 206 -11.52 -5.30 -19.32
N GLU A 207 -10.67 -6.25 -19.75
CA GLU A 207 -9.77 -6.07 -20.89
C GLU A 207 -10.52 -5.64 -22.16
N GLN A 208 -11.63 -6.31 -22.45
CA GLN A 208 -12.49 -5.93 -23.58
C GLN A 208 -13.04 -4.52 -23.40
N GLY A 209 -13.47 -4.16 -22.19
CA GLY A 209 -14.06 -2.85 -21.88
C GLY A 209 -13.07 -1.70 -22.02
N VAL A 210 -11.85 -1.84 -21.51
CA VAL A 210 -10.80 -0.81 -21.61
C VAL A 210 -10.19 -0.72 -23.01
N GLY A 211 -10.40 -1.73 -23.86
CA GLY A 211 -9.94 -1.74 -25.26
C GLY A 211 -8.62 -2.45 -25.47
N GLY A 212 -8.31 -3.45 -24.67
CA GLY A 212 -7.19 -4.38 -24.82
C GLY A 212 -6.44 -4.70 -23.52
N PRO A 213 -5.75 -5.85 -23.48
CA PRO A 213 -5.03 -6.29 -22.28
C PRO A 213 -3.95 -5.29 -21.83
N ASP A 214 -3.21 -4.69 -22.76
CA ASP A 214 -2.15 -3.71 -22.44
C ASP A 214 -2.64 -2.44 -21.74
N LYS A 215 -3.96 -2.27 -21.61
CA LYS A 215 -4.60 -1.11 -20.95
C LYS A 215 -5.17 -1.42 -19.58
N ALA A 216 -5.07 -2.66 -19.13
CA ALA A 216 -5.61 -3.11 -17.86
C ALA A 216 -4.51 -3.73 -17.01
N LEU A 217 -3.89 -2.94 -16.13
CA LEU A 217 -3.00 -3.52 -15.11
C LEU A 217 -3.88 -4.19 -14.04
N MET A 218 -3.77 -5.52 -13.90
CA MET A 218 -4.68 -6.31 -13.06
C MET A 218 -3.98 -7.23 -12.08
N SER A 219 -4.63 -7.43 -10.92
CA SER A 219 -4.23 -8.39 -9.90
C SER A 219 -5.45 -9.04 -9.22
N TYR A 220 -5.19 -9.85 -8.20
CA TYR A 220 -6.21 -10.53 -7.42
C TYR A 220 -5.90 -10.46 -5.92
N HIS A 221 -6.87 -10.00 -5.13
CA HIS A 221 -6.81 -9.96 -3.68
C HIS A 221 -7.47 -11.21 -3.08
N ALA A 222 -6.69 -12.03 -2.38
CA ALA A 222 -7.17 -13.25 -1.72
C ALA A 222 -7.04 -13.12 -0.20
N GLN A 223 -7.74 -14.00 0.53
CA GLN A 223 -7.52 -14.19 1.96
C GLN A 223 -6.09 -14.62 2.30
N PRO A 224 -5.67 -14.53 3.58
CA PRO A 224 -4.39 -15.04 4.02
C PRO A 224 -4.15 -16.49 3.59
N LEU A 225 -2.98 -16.75 3.04
CA LEU A 225 -2.55 -18.05 2.54
C LEU A 225 -1.33 -18.56 3.32
N PRO A 226 -1.07 -19.88 3.32
CA PRO A 226 0.20 -20.43 3.77
C PRO A 226 1.39 -19.75 3.08
N THR A 227 2.55 -19.75 3.73
CA THR A 227 3.75 -19.08 3.24
C THR A 227 4.19 -19.56 1.86
N ASP A 228 4.13 -20.86 1.61
CA ASP A 228 4.53 -21.51 0.36
C ASP A 228 3.55 -21.31 -0.81
N ALA A 229 2.36 -20.80 -0.54
CA ALA A 229 1.34 -20.58 -1.57
C ALA A 229 1.73 -19.50 -2.59
N GLY A 230 2.55 -18.50 -2.21
CA GLY A 230 2.98 -17.41 -3.08
C GLY A 230 1.87 -16.45 -3.48
N GLY A 231 1.04 -16.05 -2.51
CA GLY A 231 -0.05 -15.09 -2.71
C GLY A 231 -1.06 -15.52 -3.76
N SER A 232 -1.69 -14.55 -4.41
CA SER A 232 -2.66 -14.80 -5.48
C SER A 232 -2.07 -15.48 -6.73
N GLY A 233 -0.76 -15.48 -6.87
CA GLY A 233 -0.06 -16.29 -7.85
C GLY A 233 -0.31 -17.79 -7.73
N LYS A 234 -0.82 -18.28 -6.58
CA LYS A 234 -1.25 -19.67 -6.42
C LYS A 234 -2.20 -20.12 -7.55
N TRP A 235 -3.11 -19.25 -7.96
CA TRP A 235 -4.16 -19.59 -8.94
C TRP A 235 -3.92 -18.99 -10.33
N PHE A 236 -3.28 -17.80 -10.38
CA PHE A 236 -3.29 -16.97 -11.58
C PHE A 236 -1.90 -16.68 -12.15
N GLN A 237 -0.82 -17.28 -11.63
CA GLN A 237 0.56 -16.99 -12.08
C GLN A 237 0.76 -17.11 -13.59
N ASN A 238 0.06 -18.05 -14.24
CA ASN A 238 0.19 -18.32 -15.66
C ASN A 238 -0.92 -17.67 -16.52
N ASP A 239 -1.85 -16.93 -15.88
CA ASP A 239 -2.90 -16.23 -16.61
C ASP A 239 -2.32 -14.93 -17.19
N ASP A 240 -2.66 -14.63 -18.45
CA ASP A 240 -2.10 -13.47 -19.18
C ASP A 240 -2.60 -12.14 -18.58
N TRP A 241 -3.84 -12.10 -18.10
CA TRP A 241 -4.43 -10.92 -17.46
C TRP A 241 -3.81 -10.57 -16.10
N PHE A 242 -3.13 -11.51 -15.46
CA PHE A 242 -2.61 -11.35 -14.10
C PHE A 242 -1.20 -10.76 -14.13
N ASP A 243 -1.08 -9.48 -13.80
CA ASP A 243 0.18 -8.73 -13.93
C ASP A 243 1.10 -8.83 -12.72
N PHE A 244 0.55 -8.86 -11.50
CA PHE A 244 1.32 -8.92 -10.26
C PHE A 244 0.61 -9.71 -9.16
N SER A 245 1.39 -10.28 -8.23
CA SER A 245 0.88 -11.07 -7.12
C SER A 245 0.59 -10.19 -5.90
N MET A 246 -0.57 -10.39 -5.29
CA MET A 246 -0.94 -9.77 -4.02
C MET A 246 -0.96 -10.81 -2.90
N HIS A 247 -0.49 -10.40 -1.73
CA HIS A 247 -0.68 -11.10 -0.47
C HIS A 247 -1.70 -10.36 0.39
N GLN A 248 -2.41 -11.10 1.24
CA GLN A 248 -2.97 -10.62 2.49
C GLN A 248 -2.22 -11.39 3.57
N THR A 249 -1.33 -10.72 4.29
CA THR A 249 -0.58 -11.39 5.37
C THR A 249 -1.35 -11.40 6.68
N GLY A 250 -2.36 -10.56 6.79
CA GLY A 250 -3.34 -10.54 7.87
C GLY A 250 -2.85 -9.81 9.13
N HIS A 251 -3.65 -9.86 10.18
CA HIS A 251 -3.58 -8.92 11.30
C HIS A 251 -2.87 -9.47 12.55
N CYS A 252 -1.89 -10.38 12.36
CA CYS A 252 -1.07 -10.89 13.45
C CYS A 252 0.35 -10.30 13.41
N ARG A 253 0.94 -10.00 14.59
CA ARG A 253 2.30 -9.41 14.68
C ARG A 253 3.40 -10.28 14.13
N ASP A 254 3.32 -11.59 14.39
CA ASP A 254 4.44 -12.51 14.19
C ASP A 254 4.43 -13.21 12.84
N VAL A 255 3.64 -12.69 11.89
CA VAL A 255 3.66 -13.21 10.53
C VAL A 255 5.01 -12.92 9.88
N ALA A 256 5.64 -13.97 9.35
CA ALA A 256 6.87 -13.86 8.58
C ALA A 256 6.55 -13.32 7.15
N VAL A 257 6.17 -12.04 7.06
CA VAL A 257 5.77 -11.39 5.79
C VAL A 257 6.89 -11.48 4.75
N TYR A 258 8.14 -11.34 5.19
CA TYR A 258 9.33 -11.46 4.33
C TYR A 258 9.47 -12.82 3.65
N ASP A 259 9.07 -13.91 4.29
CA ASP A 259 9.10 -15.24 3.68
C ASP A 259 8.02 -15.38 2.61
N LYS A 260 6.80 -14.87 2.88
CA LYS A 260 5.70 -14.85 1.90
C LYS A 260 6.08 -14.06 0.64
N ILE A 261 6.64 -12.88 0.81
CA ILE A 261 7.14 -12.04 -0.29
C ILE A 261 8.26 -12.75 -1.04
N THR A 262 9.23 -13.35 -0.35
CA THR A 262 10.36 -14.07 -0.97
C THR A 262 9.89 -15.23 -1.83
N VAL A 263 8.87 -15.98 -1.41
CA VAL A 263 8.28 -17.07 -2.21
C VAL A 263 7.71 -16.54 -3.52
N SER A 264 6.93 -15.45 -3.47
CA SER A 264 6.37 -14.84 -4.69
C SER A 264 7.42 -14.19 -5.57
N TYR A 265 8.40 -13.50 -4.98
CA TYR A 265 9.50 -12.87 -5.69
C TYR A 265 10.30 -13.87 -6.57
N ASN A 266 10.49 -15.09 -6.05
CA ASN A 266 11.21 -16.16 -6.73
C ASN A 266 10.35 -17.01 -7.67
N ARG A 267 9.03 -16.83 -7.67
CA ARG A 267 8.11 -17.61 -8.51
C ARG A 267 8.31 -17.32 -10.00
N ARG A 268 8.01 -18.32 -10.82
CA ARG A 268 8.10 -18.20 -12.29
C ARG A 268 6.74 -18.52 -12.94
N PRO A 269 6.39 -17.83 -14.05
CA PRO A 269 7.07 -16.67 -14.63
C PRO A 269 7.16 -15.51 -13.64
N THR A 270 8.22 -14.69 -13.70
CA THR A 270 8.42 -13.57 -12.79
C THR A 270 7.28 -12.57 -12.93
N LYS A 271 6.67 -12.19 -11.80
CA LYS A 271 5.69 -11.10 -11.71
C LYS A 271 6.00 -10.28 -10.44
N PRO A 272 5.76 -8.97 -10.44
CA PRO A 272 5.91 -8.14 -9.23
C PRO A 272 5.07 -8.70 -8.08
N THR A 273 5.47 -8.45 -6.85
CA THR A 273 4.72 -8.90 -5.67
C THR A 273 4.54 -7.79 -4.65
N LEU A 274 3.42 -7.80 -3.93
CA LEU A 274 2.99 -6.77 -2.99
C LEU A 274 2.22 -7.41 -1.83
N ASP A 275 2.42 -6.90 -0.60
CA ASP A 275 1.45 -7.13 0.48
C ASP A 275 0.35 -6.06 0.40
N ALA A 276 -0.85 -6.52 0.08
CA ALA A 276 -2.01 -5.66 -0.17
C ALA A 276 -2.92 -5.51 1.04
N GLU A 277 -2.74 -6.38 2.03
CA GLU A 277 -3.46 -6.30 3.30
C GLU A 277 -2.63 -6.92 4.44
N PRO A 278 -1.64 -6.18 4.96
CA PRO A 278 -0.89 -6.55 6.15
C PRO A 278 -1.65 -6.23 7.43
N ILE A 279 -0.97 -6.29 8.56
CA ILE A 279 -1.51 -5.83 9.85
C ILE A 279 -1.94 -4.36 9.74
N TYR A 280 -3.18 -4.06 10.16
CA TYR A 280 -3.70 -2.67 10.21
C TYR A 280 -3.33 -1.99 11.52
N GLU A 281 -3.15 -0.65 11.48
CA GLU A 281 -3.05 0.16 12.70
C GLU A 281 -4.41 0.22 13.41
N ASP A 282 -4.40 0.22 14.74
CA ASP A 282 -5.59 0.20 15.61
C ASP A 282 -6.48 -1.05 15.44
N HIS A 283 -5.92 -2.20 15.05
CA HIS A 283 -6.65 -3.44 14.90
C HIS A 283 -6.40 -4.39 16.07
N PRO A 284 -7.41 -5.13 16.57
CA PRO A 284 -7.18 -6.25 17.48
C PRO A 284 -6.19 -7.26 16.89
N VAL A 285 -5.01 -7.41 17.50
CA VAL A 285 -3.98 -8.33 17.00
C VAL A 285 -4.55 -9.75 16.95
N CYS A 286 -4.47 -10.40 15.78
CA CYS A 286 -5.08 -11.73 15.53
C CYS A 286 -6.57 -11.81 15.93
N PHE A 287 -7.31 -10.70 15.85
CA PHE A 287 -8.71 -10.58 16.32
C PHE A 287 -8.89 -10.85 17.82
N ASN A 288 -7.83 -10.78 18.63
CA ASN A 288 -7.81 -11.06 20.05
C ASN A 288 -7.20 -9.90 20.85
N ALA A 289 -7.94 -8.81 20.97
CA ALA A 289 -7.49 -7.63 21.71
C ALA A 289 -7.21 -7.92 23.20
N LYS A 290 -7.96 -8.87 23.80
CA LYS A 290 -7.86 -9.19 25.23
C LYS A 290 -6.49 -9.72 25.59
N ASP A 291 -5.93 -10.63 24.82
CA ASP A 291 -4.69 -11.33 25.15
C ASP A 291 -3.47 -10.77 24.40
N LEU A 292 -3.69 -10.23 23.19
CA LEU A 292 -2.62 -9.79 22.30
C LEU A 292 -2.56 -8.27 22.10
N GLY A 293 -3.57 -7.54 22.60
CA GLY A 293 -3.65 -6.09 22.51
C GLY A 293 -4.01 -5.60 21.10
N ILE A 294 -3.70 -4.33 20.88
CA ILE A 294 -4.02 -3.58 19.67
C ILE A 294 -2.71 -3.26 18.93
N SER A 295 -2.74 -3.38 17.62
CA SER A 295 -1.62 -3.00 16.75
C SER A 295 -1.43 -1.49 16.71
N ASN A 296 -0.20 -1.07 16.51
CA ASN A 296 0.19 0.34 16.55
C ASN A 296 1.13 0.72 15.38
N ALA A 297 1.61 1.95 15.39
CA ALA A 297 2.49 2.49 14.36
C ALA A 297 3.76 1.65 14.12
N TYR A 298 4.31 1.00 15.15
CA TYR A 298 5.47 0.13 14.99
C TYR A 298 5.11 -1.14 14.19
N ASP A 299 3.96 -1.74 14.49
CA ASP A 299 3.53 -2.98 13.84
C ASP A 299 3.37 -2.79 12.32
N VAL A 300 2.67 -1.72 11.90
CA VAL A 300 2.47 -1.42 10.47
C VAL A 300 3.76 -0.99 9.77
N ARG A 301 4.61 -0.21 10.45
CA ARG A 301 5.90 0.22 9.91
C ARG A 301 6.86 -0.96 9.74
N ARG A 302 6.92 -1.86 10.72
CA ARG A 302 7.72 -3.07 10.68
C ARG A 302 7.33 -3.95 9.49
N SER A 303 6.05 -4.19 9.29
CA SER A 303 5.55 -4.95 8.14
C SER A 303 6.00 -4.31 6.83
N ALA A 304 5.81 -3.00 6.67
CA ALA A 304 6.18 -2.28 5.46
C ALA A 304 7.67 -2.44 5.08
N TYR A 305 8.57 -2.25 6.04
CA TYR A 305 10.00 -2.38 5.75
C TYR A 305 10.43 -3.83 5.50
N LEU A 306 9.85 -4.80 6.20
CA LEU A 306 10.15 -6.22 5.96
C LEU A 306 9.69 -6.68 4.58
N ASP A 307 8.50 -6.27 4.12
CA ASP A 307 8.00 -6.56 2.78
C ASP A 307 8.91 -6.00 1.70
N LEU A 308 9.21 -4.70 1.78
CA LEU A 308 10.02 -4.00 0.79
C LEU A 308 11.44 -4.52 0.73
N MET A 309 12.06 -4.84 1.87
CA MET A 309 13.40 -5.41 1.93
C MET A 309 13.43 -6.86 1.42
N ALA A 310 12.29 -7.57 1.44
CA ALA A 310 12.16 -8.91 0.88
C ALA A 310 11.88 -8.92 -0.64
N GLY A 311 11.71 -7.75 -1.27
CA GLY A 311 11.55 -7.60 -2.71
C GLY A 311 10.14 -7.22 -3.18
N ALA A 312 9.25 -6.82 -2.29
CA ALA A 312 7.98 -6.22 -2.69
C ALA A 312 8.21 -4.90 -3.44
N PHE A 313 7.43 -4.66 -4.51
CA PHE A 313 7.53 -3.42 -5.29
C PHE A 313 6.85 -2.22 -4.64
N GLY A 314 6.11 -2.46 -3.58
CA GLY A 314 5.36 -1.50 -2.80
C GLY A 314 4.79 -2.14 -1.54
N HIS A 315 3.95 -1.41 -0.85
CA HIS A 315 3.28 -1.86 0.38
C HIS A 315 1.92 -1.18 0.51
N THR A 316 0.97 -1.84 1.15
CA THR A 316 -0.32 -1.23 1.49
C THR A 316 -0.42 -1.05 3.00
N TYR A 317 -0.62 0.16 3.43
CA TYR A 317 -0.99 0.48 4.81
C TYR A 317 -2.49 0.27 4.99
N GLY A 318 -2.90 -0.17 6.18
CA GLY A 318 -4.29 -0.20 6.59
C GLY A 318 -4.46 0.39 7.98
N CYS A 319 -5.66 0.92 8.22
CA CYS A 319 -6.07 1.44 9.52
C CYS A 319 -7.48 0.94 9.82
N HIS A 320 -7.66 0.33 10.99
CA HIS A 320 -8.89 -0.37 11.32
C HIS A 320 -10.16 0.49 11.26
N PRO A 321 -10.21 1.71 11.84
CA PRO A 321 -11.35 2.61 11.66
C PRO A 321 -11.53 3.10 10.22
N VAL A 322 -10.44 3.23 9.44
CA VAL A 322 -10.47 3.86 8.12
C VAL A 322 -10.98 2.91 7.04
N TRP A 323 -10.55 1.64 7.01
CA TRP A 323 -10.99 0.74 5.95
C TRP A 323 -12.51 0.60 5.88
N GLN A 324 -13.16 0.64 7.04
CA GLN A 324 -14.62 0.53 7.19
C GLN A 324 -15.34 1.88 7.28
N MET A 325 -14.61 3.00 7.24
CA MET A 325 -15.14 4.36 7.45
C MET A 325 -16.00 4.46 8.72
N ALA A 326 -15.46 3.97 9.86
CA ALA A 326 -16.14 3.92 11.14
C ALA A 326 -16.57 5.31 11.61
N ALA A 327 -17.85 5.50 11.93
CA ALA A 327 -18.41 6.77 12.41
C ALA A 327 -19.67 6.51 13.22
N PRO A 328 -20.12 7.47 14.06
CA PRO A 328 -21.41 7.36 14.71
C PRO A 328 -22.54 7.09 13.73
N GLY A 329 -23.41 6.13 14.06
CA GLY A 329 -24.52 5.71 13.20
C GLY A 329 -24.17 4.71 12.09
N ARG A 330 -22.90 4.31 11.95
CA ARG A 330 -22.43 3.20 11.09
C ARG A 330 -22.11 2.01 11.97
N GLU A 331 -22.63 0.83 11.60
CA GLU A 331 -22.35 -0.42 12.34
C GLU A 331 -20.84 -0.71 12.28
N PRO A 332 -20.15 -0.81 13.43
CA PRO A 332 -18.72 -1.05 13.47
C PRO A 332 -18.40 -2.54 13.34
N VAL A 333 -17.28 -2.84 12.70
CA VAL A 333 -16.71 -4.19 12.63
C VAL A 333 -15.51 -4.29 13.58
N ASN A 334 -15.49 -5.33 14.43
CA ASN A 334 -14.39 -5.62 15.36
C ASN A 334 -13.97 -4.46 16.30
N GLY A 335 -14.91 -3.57 16.66
CA GLY A 335 -14.74 -2.55 17.69
C GLY A 335 -13.61 -1.54 17.48
N PRO A 336 -13.64 -0.70 16.43
CA PRO A 336 -12.65 0.35 16.22
C PRO A 336 -12.69 1.38 17.38
N HIS A 337 -11.51 1.88 17.80
CA HIS A 337 -11.41 2.83 18.93
C HIS A 337 -11.66 4.28 18.51
N TYR A 338 -11.50 4.60 17.24
CA TYR A 338 -11.60 5.95 16.67
C TYR A 338 -12.69 6.03 15.62
N SER A 339 -13.15 7.24 15.33
CA SER A 339 -13.81 7.50 14.05
C SER A 339 -12.75 7.42 12.92
N TRP A 340 -13.21 7.16 11.68
CA TRP A 340 -12.30 7.18 10.52
C TRP A 340 -11.56 8.52 10.40
N LEU A 341 -12.23 9.61 10.76
CA LEU A 341 -11.70 10.96 10.67
C LEU A 341 -10.57 11.22 11.66
N ASP A 342 -10.76 10.82 12.92
CA ASP A 342 -9.74 10.94 13.97
C ASP A 342 -8.55 10.01 13.68
N ALA A 343 -8.82 8.83 13.11
CA ALA A 343 -7.80 7.85 12.77
C ALA A 343 -6.92 8.24 11.57
N LEU A 344 -7.31 9.23 10.76
CA LEU A 344 -6.48 9.69 9.64
C LEU A 344 -5.10 10.20 10.07
N ASP A 345 -4.97 10.69 11.29
CA ASP A 345 -3.74 11.27 11.83
C ASP A 345 -2.95 10.30 12.74
N LEU A 346 -3.29 9.03 12.77
CA LEU A 346 -2.53 8.04 13.52
C LEU A 346 -1.07 8.00 13.05
N PRO A 347 -0.13 7.75 13.99
CA PRO A 347 1.30 7.86 13.72
C PRO A 347 1.80 6.98 12.58
N GLY A 348 1.27 5.74 12.44
CA GLY A 348 1.68 4.82 11.37
C GLY A 348 1.41 5.40 9.98
N ALA A 349 0.23 5.96 9.74
CA ALA A 349 -0.10 6.64 8.49
C ALA A 349 0.89 7.78 8.17
N ASN A 350 1.19 8.60 9.18
CA ASN A 350 2.12 9.72 9.04
C ASN A 350 3.57 9.27 8.79
N GLN A 351 3.94 8.07 9.22
CA GLN A 351 5.28 7.51 9.03
C GLN A 351 5.46 6.84 7.66
N MET A 352 4.40 6.49 6.95
CA MET A 352 4.47 5.89 5.61
C MET A 352 5.17 6.81 4.58
N LYS A 353 5.09 8.13 4.74
CA LYS A 353 5.89 9.06 3.92
C LYS A 353 7.40 8.82 4.02
N HIS A 354 7.89 8.34 5.17
CA HIS A 354 9.31 8.03 5.37
C HIS A 354 9.71 6.75 4.64
N VAL A 355 8.82 5.76 4.58
CA VAL A 355 8.98 4.55 3.75
C VAL A 355 9.17 4.95 2.29
N ARG A 356 8.22 5.70 1.73
CA ARG A 356 8.29 6.17 0.35
C ARG A 356 9.56 6.98 0.08
N ARG A 357 9.87 7.97 0.96
CA ARG A 357 11.06 8.81 0.80
C ARG A 357 12.35 8.00 0.74
N LEU A 358 12.54 7.02 1.63
CA LEU A 358 13.71 6.17 1.62
C LEU A 358 13.82 5.37 0.31
N PHE A 359 12.73 4.69 -0.06
CA PHE A 359 12.76 3.79 -1.21
C PHE A 359 12.79 4.52 -2.56
N THR A 360 12.36 5.78 -2.65
CA THR A 360 12.46 6.59 -3.88
C THR A 360 13.73 7.43 -3.96
N ALA A 361 14.49 7.56 -2.88
CA ALA A 361 15.72 8.38 -2.84
C ALA A 361 16.91 7.78 -3.62
N ARG A 362 16.84 6.51 -3.98
CA ARG A 362 17.89 5.78 -4.73
C ARG A 362 17.26 5.01 -5.87
N PRO A 363 18.03 4.58 -6.90
CA PRO A 363 17.50 3.77 -7.99
C PRO A 363 16.70 2.58 -7.49
N MET A 364 15.50 2.38 -8.05
CA MET A 364 14.56 1.33 -7.59
C MET A 364 14.66 0.05 -8.41
N LEU A 365 14.81 0.18 -9.74
CA LEU A 365 14.60 -0.93 -10.66
C LEU A 365 15.72 -1.98 -10.65
N ASP A 366 16.88 -1.64 -10.09
CA ASP A 366 18.04 -2.55 -9.98
C ASP A 366 18.15 -3.23 -8.60
N ARG A 367 17.21 -2.96 -7.69
CA ARG A 367 17.23 -3.55 -6.35
C ARG A 367 16.86 -5.02 -6.36
N VAL A 368 17.61 -5.78 -5.54
CA VAL A 368 17.37 -7.19 -5.27
C VAL A 368 17.48 -7.46 -3.78
N PRO A 369 16.58 -8.28 -3.19
CA PRO A 369 16.76 -8.75 -1.81
C PRO A 369 18.05 -9.57 -1.74
N ASP A 370 18.91 -9.27 -0.76
CA ASP A 370 20.19 -9.97 -0.63
C ASP A 370 20.59 -10.12 0.84
N GLN A 371 20.13 -11.21 1.45
CA GLN A 371 20.50 -11.58 2.82
C GLN A 371 21.94 -12.08 2.92
N THR A 372 22.62 -12.40 1.81
CA THR A 372 24.00 -12.89 1.82
C THR A 372 25.03 -11.84 2.19
N ILE A 373 24.63 -10.57 2.20
CA ILE A 373 25.47 -9.48 2.71
C ILE A 373 25.54 -9.44 4.24
N LEU A 374 24.65 -10.17 4.93
CA LEU A 374 24.61 -10.25 6.39
C LEU A 374 25.34 -11.50 6.87
N LEU A 375 26.30 -11.36 7.78
CA LEU A 375 27.12 -12.46 8.29
C LEU A 375 26.71 -12.90 9.68
N ASP A 376 26.38 -11.95 10.54
CA ASP A 376 25.97 -12.15 11.93
C ASP A 376 24.76 -11.24 12.17
N TRP A 377 23.56 -11.83 12.32
CA TRP A 377 22.30 -11.11 12.39
C TRP A 377 21.18 -11.99 12.99
N GLU A 378 20.17 -11.31 13.56
CA GLU A 378 19.01 -11.97 14.15
C GLU A 378 17.99 -12.37 13.06
N LYS A 379 17.52 -13.61 13.13
CA LYS A 379 16.64 -14.24 12.13
C LYS A 379 15.18 -14.30 12.56
N GLU A 380 14.95 -14.37 13.86
CA GLU A 380 13.60 -14.45 14.41
C GLU A 380 12.77 -13.20 14.07
N SER A 381 11.48 -13.40 13.87
CA SER A 381 10.59 -12.35 13.37
C SER A 381 10.64 -11.07 14.22
N ALA A 382 10.69 -11.19 15.55
CA ALA A 382 10.70 -10.05 16.45
C ALA A 382 11.96 -9.18 16.35
N ASP A 383 13.12 -9.80 16.15
CA ASP A 383 14.44 -9.15 16.11
C ASP A 383 15.07 -9.13 14.69
N ARG A 384 14.29 -9.50 13.69
CA ARG A 384 14.73 -9.70 12.29
C ARG A 384 15.59 -8.57 11.76
N VAL A 385 16.67 -8.94 11.08
CA VAL A 385 17.44 -8.04 10.22
C VAL A 385 17.23 -8.46 8.75
N GLN A 386 16.85 -7.53 7.89
CA GLN A 386 16.54 -7.78 6.49
C GLN A 386 17.30 -6.82 5.59
N ALA A 387 17.84 -7.32 4.47
CA ALA A 387 18.68 -6.53 3.57
C ALA A 387 18.18 -6.55 2.12
N ILE A 388 18.32 -5.39 1.46
CA ILE A 388 18.11 -5.21 0.02
C ILE A 388 19.24 -4.35 -0.54
N ARG A 389 19.70 -4.61 -1.76
CA ARG A 389 20.70 -3.77 -2.42
C ARG A 389 20.39 -3.51 -3.88
N GLY A 390 20.83 -2.36 -4.37
CA GLY A 390 20.99 -2.05 -5.78
C GLY A 390 22.43 -2.22 -6.21
N THR A 391 22.78 -1.60 -7.35
CA THR A 391 24.15 -1.59 -7.88
C THR A 391 25.10 -0.74 -7.03
N ASP A 392 24.62 0.38 -6.49
CA ASP A 392 25.44 1.43 -5.86
C ASP A 392 24.94 1.86 -4.46
N HIS A 393 23.97 1.13 -3.92
CA HIS A 393 23.43 1.38 -2.57
C HIS A 393 22.91 0.09 -1.93
N ALA A 394 22.82 0.07 -0.60
CA ALA A 394 22.16 -1.00 0.14
C ALA A 394 21.42 -0.45 1.36
N PHE A 395 20.32 -1.09 1.72
CA PHE A 395 19.57 -0.82 2.93
C PHE A 395 19.51 -2.09 3.78
N VAL A 396 19.71 -1.92 5.09
CA VAL A 396 19.56 -3.00 6.05
C VAL A 396 18.64 -2.53 7.17
N TYR A 397 17.50 -3.15 7.29
CA TYR A 397 16.51 -2.88 8.32
C TYR A 397 16.69 -3.83 9.50
N THR A 398 16.71 -3.29 10.72
CA THR A 398 16.67 -4.04 11.97
C THR A 398 15.42 -3.66 12.75
N THR A 399 14.56 -4.65 13.02
CA THR A 399 13.25 -4.43 13.64
C THR A 399 13.33 -3.90 15.07
N ALA A 400 14.31 -4.37 15.85
CA ALA A 400 14.47 -4.04 17.26
C ALA A 400 15.83 -3.40 17.59
N GLY A 401 16.52 -2.83 16.58
CA GLY A 401 17.83 -2.20 16.80
C GLY A 401 18.93 -3.20 17.22
N ARG A 402 18.83 -4.45 16.79
CA ARG A 402 19.89 -5.43 17.05
C ARG A 402 21.12 -5.14 16.19
N PRO A 403 22.34 -5.28 16.74
CA PRO A 403 23.57 -5.17 15.96
C PRO A 403 23.68 -6.30 14.92
N PHE A 404 24.38 -6.02 13.81
CA PHE A 404 24.63 -6.99 12.75
C PHE A 404 25.95 -6.69 12.04
N THR A 405 26.48 -7.69 11.34
CA THR A 405 27.71 -7.57 10.56
C THR A 405 27.42 -7.66 9.08
N VAL A 406 27.93 -6.70 8.30
CA VAL A 406 27.77 -6.61 6.83
C VAL A 406 29.06 -7.00 6.14
N GLN A 407 28.98 -7.89 5.14
CA GLN A 407 30.02 -8.12 4.16
C GLN A 407 30.02 -6.97 3.14
N LEU A 408 31.01 -6.12 3.17
CA LEU A 408 31.23 -5.04 2.22
C LEU A 408 31.77 -5.57 0.88
N GLY A 409 31.85 -4.71 -0.15
CA GLY A 409 32.29 -5.10 -1.49
C GLY A 409 31.17 -5.70 -2.37
N ARG A 410 29.90 -5.56 -1.97
CA ARG A 410 28.73 -6.08 -2.70
C ARG A 410 28.00 -5.02 -3.54
N ILE A 411 28.33 -3.76 -3.38
CA ILE A 411 27.86 -2.64 -4.18
C ILE A 411 29.05 -1.91 -4.79
N SER A 412 28.84 -0.99 -5.72
CA SER A 412 29.91 -0.25 -6.39
C SER A 412 30.63 0.73 -5.46
N GLY A 413 31.73 1.31 -5.97
CA GLY A 413 32.52 2.33 -5.29
C GLY A 413 33.68 1.78 -4.47
N LYS A 414 34.74 2.58 -4.31
CA LYS A 414 35.90 2.25 -3.45
C LYS A 414 35.64 2.54 -1.98
N THR A 415 34.76 3.50 -1.73
CA THR A 415 34.34 3.92 -0.39
C THR A 415 32.82 4.04 -0.33
N LEU A 416 32.27 3.75 0.85
CA LEU A 416 30.83 3.83 1.14
C LEU A 416 30.54 4.93 2.17
N THR A 417 29.51 5.69 1.94
CA THR A 417 28.88 6.55 2.95
C THR A 417 27.86 5.74 3.71
N ALA A 418 28.09 5.52 5.01
CA ALA A 418 27.20 4.83 5.90
C ALA A 418 26.39 5.79 6.78
N GLY A 419 25.10 5.55 6.96
CA GLY A 419 24.25 6.37 7.82
C GLY A 419 23.08 5.59 8.42
N TRP A 420 22.56 6.09 9.53
CA TRP A 420 21.35 5.58 10.14
C TRP A 420 20.16 6.44 9.76
N PHE A 421 19.14 5.81 9.18
CA PHE A 421 17.85 6.42 8.92
C PHE A 421 16.86 5.98 10.02
N ASN A 422 16.21 6.97 10.65
CA ASN A 422 15.18 6.72 11.66
C ASN A 422 13.80 6.61 10.98
N PRO A 423 13.18 5.43 10.92
CA PRO A 423 11.91 5.27 10.21
C PRO A 423 10.72 5.93 10.92
N ARG A 424 10.86 6.31 12.19
CA ARG A 424 9.83 6.99 13.01
C ARG A 424 9.73 8.47 12.70
N THR A 425 10.87 9.12 12.42
CA THR A 425 10.95 10.58 12.22
C THR A 425 11.39 10.95 10.79
N GLY A 426 12.00 10.01 10.09
CA GLY A 426 12.60 10.23 8.78
C GLY A 426 13.98 10.90 8.85
N ASP A 427 14.54 11.14 10.03
CA ASP A 427 15.87 11.73 10.17
C ASP A 427 16.94 10.76 9.70
N TRP A 428 17.95 11.30 9.04
CA TRP A 428 19.14 10.55 8.65
C TRP A 428 20.40 11.17 9.26
N LYS A 429 21.27 10.31 9.80
CA LYS A 429 22.55 10.74 10.39
C LYS A 429 23.68 9.91 9.82
N LYS A 430 24.66 10.60 9.21
CA LYS A 430 25.89 9.96 8.76
C LYS A 430 26.63 9.34 9.95
N VAL A 431 27.08 8.12 9.78
CA VAL A 431 27.91 7.39 10.76
C VAL A 431 29.37 7.52 10.40
N ASN A 432 29.73 7.10 9.16
CA ASN A 432 31.11 7.03 8.73
C ASN A 432 31.22 7.02 7.19
N THR A 433 32.45 7.13 6.71
CA THR A 433 32.86 6.76 5.36
C THR A 433 33.83 5.58 5.48
N LEU A 434 33.53 4.46 4.84
CA LEU A 434 34.21 3.18 4.99
C LEU A 434 34.87 2.78 3.67
N ALA A 435 36.00 2.05 3.74
CA ALA A 435 36.48 1.29 2.56
C ALA A 435 35.44 0.23 2.22
N ASN A 436 35.11 0.07 0.93
CA ASN A 436 34.14 -0.92 0.46
C ASN A 436 34.78 -2.31 0.33
N ALA A 437 35.29 -2.83 1.43
CA ALA A 437 35.95 -4.14 1.49
C ALA A 437 35.91 -4.74 2.89
N GLY A 438 35.95 -6.07 2.98
CA GLY A 438 35.99 -6.79 4.25
C GLY A 438 34.62 -6.84 4.94
N GLN A 439 34.66 -6.84 6.25
CA GLN A 439 33.47 -6.95 7.11
C GLN A 439 33.39 -5.75 8.05
N HIS A 440 32.17 -5.29 8.33
CA HIS A 440 31.96 -4.22 9.30
C HIS A 440 30.76 -4.51 10.18
N ARG A 441 30.94 -4.39 11.51
CA ARG A 441 29.84 -4.53 12.48
C ARG A 441 29.18 -3.17 12.68
N PHE A 442 27.87 -3.12 12.52
CA PHE A 442 27.05 -1.93 12.75
C PHE A 442 26.23 -2.09 14.04
N VAL A 443 26.22 -1.04 14.85
CA VAL A 443 25.43 -0.96 16.09
C VAL A 443 24.44 0.18 15.91
N PRO A 444 23.11 -0.10 15.91
CA PRO A 444 22.08 0.95 15.81
C PRO A 444 22.14 1.91 17.01
N PRO A 445 21.63 3.15 16.85
CA PRO A 445 21.67 4.16 17.92
C PRO A 445 20.89 3.77 19.18
N THR A 446 19.82 3.00 19.03
CA THR A 446 18.99 2.46 20.13
C THR A 446 18.55 1.04 19.80
N SER A 447 18.26 0.26 20.85
CA SER A 447 17.71 -1.09 20.72
C SER A 447 16.53 -1.23 21.68
N GLU A 448 15.54 -2.03 21.35
CA GLU A 448 14.37 -2.48 22.11
C GLU A 448 13.16 -2.63 21.17
N TYR A 449 12.03 -3.10 21.68
CA TYR A 449 10.77 -3.11 20.94
C TYR A 449 10.39 -1.70 20.47
N GLY A 450 10.07 -1.56 19.19
CA GLY A 450 9.73 -0.27 18.59
C GLY A 450 10.91 0.65 18.24
N GLN A 451 12.16 0.21 18.53
CA GLN A 451 13.39 0.94 18.21
C GLN A 451 14.04 0.39 16.93
N ASP A 452 13.29 0.39 15.87
CA ASP A 452 13.73 -0.04 14.55
C ASP A 452 14.61 1.02 13.85
N TRP A 453 15.56 0.56 13.03
CA TRP A 453 16.50 1.41 12.30
C TRP A 453 16.80 0.87 10.91
N ILE A 454 17.17 1.75 9.99
CA ILE A 454 17.70 1.36 8.68
C ILE A 454 19.14 1.88 8.55
N LEU A 455 20.08 0.94 8.34
CA LEU A 455 21.40 1.29 7.84
C LEU A 455 21.29 1.56 6.34
N THR A 456 21.81 2.70 5.90
CA THR A 456 22.00 3.03 4.50
C THR A 456 23.48 2.97 4.17
N LEU A 457 23.82 2.31 3.07
CA LEU A 457 25.17 2.24 2.50
C LEU A 457 25.10 2.76 1.06
N ASP A 458 25.79 3.85 0.76
CA ASP A 458 25.81 4.46 -0.57
C ASP A 458 27.25 4.50 -1.10
N ASP A 459 27.44 4.20 -2.38
CA ASP A 459 28.69 4.51 -3.08
C ASP A 459 28.98 6.01 -2.96
N SER A 460 30.07 6.36 -2.27
CA SER A 460 30.39 7.76 -1.98
C SER A 460 30.62 8.59 -3.24
N SER A 461 30.95 7.99 -4.38
CA SER A 461 31.19 8.70 -5.65
C SER A 461 29.89 9.18 -6.30
N ARG A 462 28.74 8.64 -5.91
CA ARG A 462 27.43 9.02 -6.46
C ARG A 462 26.94 10.37 -5.95
N ASN A 463 27.46 10.84 -4.83
CA ASN A 463 27.05 12.11 -4.21
C ASN A 463 25.53 12.25 -4.07
N TYR A 464 24.87 11.18 -3.67
CA TYR A 464 23.42 11.19 -3.48
C TYR A 464 23.01 12.25 -2.46
N PRO A 465 21.86 12.94 -2.67
CA PRO A 465 21.31 13.83 -1.66
C PRO A 465 20.95 13.04 -0.38
N THR A 466 20.95 13.76 0.74
CA THR A 466 20.50 13.21 2.03
C THR A 466 19.03 12.73 1.91
N TYR A 467 18.70 11.71 2.64
CA TYR A 467 17.34 11.16 2.67
C TYR A 467 16.31 12.13 3.23
#